data_04d28696f7bc3e309cec4124a2bdda8d
#
_entry.id   04d28696f7bc3e309cec4124a2bdda8d
#
_cell.length_a   1.000
_cell.length_b   1.000
_cell.length_c   1.000
_cell.angle_alpha   90.00
_cell.angle_beta   90.00
_cell.angle_gamma   90.00
#
_symmetry.space_group_name_H-M   'P 1'
#
loop_
_entity.id
_entity.type
_entity.pdbx_description
1 polymer ?
#
loop_
_entity_poly.entity_id
_entity_poly.type
_entity_poly.pdbx_seq_one_letter_code
_entity_poly.pdbx_strand_id
1 'polypeptide(L)'
;MKKEQRKQISFKGQRIFIGIDVHLKSWSVTIASEHAVLKRFTQSPSPEALHGFLTREYPDAEYKSVYEAGFCGFWIHERLMELGIDNIVVNPADVPTTTGEKLRKTDAIDSGKLARSLRAGELKGIYIPDKVSLEIRSLTRLRDSVTKDQTRQKNRIKSHLRYLGIEIPQEYCERGRCWNKSFVAWLRSVESACEYGKQTLDQLICQYEDLRKRRLEMIRLLRRLLRTERFSEPLGWLMSVPGIGQLTGMTFMSEIDDISRFKNADQLASYIGMIPMCHSSGEHDGTGDITLRCHSKLRSVLIEAAWVAIRQDAAMTQAYTEYCRRMKPSKAIIKIARRLVNRIYFVMKHKRKYVNNVA
;
A
#
# COMPACT_ATOMS: atom_id res chain seq x y z
N MET A 1 -39.56 -30.63 -38.36
CA MET A 1 -38.92 -29.34 -38.17
C MET A 1 -37.40 -29.56 -38.15
N LYS A 2 -36.68 -29.19 -39.20
CA LYS A 2 -35.20 -29.27 -39.26
C LYS A 2 -34.65 -28.22 -38.33
N LYS A 3 -33.86 -28.66 -37.27
CA LYS A 3 -33.01 -27.74 -36.48
C LYS A 3 -31.98 -27.17 -37.45
N GLU A 4 -32.11 -25.86 -37.79
CA GLU A 4 -31.05 -25.11 -38.43
C GLU A 4 -29.81 -25.20 -37.50
N GLN A 5 -28.77 -25.84 -38.00
CA GLN A 5 -27.45 -25.76 -37.40
C GLN A 5 -26.98 -24.33 -37.51
N ARG A 6 -27.06 -23.55 -36.42
CA ARG A 6 -26.40 -22.24 -36.35
C ARG A 6 -24.92 -22.47 -36.69
N LYS A 7 -24.45 -21.95 -37.81
CA LYS A 7 -23.02 -21.90 -38.15
C LYS A 7 -22.33 -21.27 -36.95
N GLN A 8 -21.45 -22.03 -36.30
CA GLN A 8 -20.64 -21.54 -35.22
C GLN A 8 -19.71 -20.44 -35.79
N ILE A 9 -19.96 -19.20 -35.46
CA ILE A 9 -19.14 -18.07 -35.90
C ILE A 9 -17.84 -18.16 -35.16
N SER A 10 -16.70 -18.37 -35.84
CA SER A 10 -15.36 -18.34 -35.24
C SER A 10 -14.86 -16.90 -35.16
N PHE A 11 -14.26 -16.53 -34.04
CA PHE A 11 -13.61 -15.24 -33.82
C PHE A 11 -12.09 -15.36 -33.88
N LYS A 12 -11.56 -16.40 -34.50
CA LYS A 12 -10.13 -16.65 -34.64
C LYS A 12 -9.40 -15.45 -35.23
N GLY A 13 -8.35 -14.99 -34.54
CA GLY A 13 -7.57 -13.80 -34.91
C GLY A 13 -8.21 -12.46 -34.55
N GLN A 14 -9.38 -12.46 -33.90
CA GLN A 14 -9.99 -11.24 -33.38
C GLN A 14 -9.66 -11.04 -31.89
N ARG A 15 -9.41 -9.81 -31.51
CA ARG A 15 -9.19 -9.42 -30.10
C ARG A 15 -10.48 -8.94 -29.48
N ILE A 16 -10.81 -9.47 -28.33
CA ILE A 16 -11.95 -9.09 -27.50
C ILE A 16 -11.43 -8.42 -26.23
N PHE A 17 -11.86 -7.18 -26.00
CA PHE A 17 -11.45 -6.35 -24.89
C PHE A 17 -12.54 -6.32 -23.81
N ILE A 18 -12.18 -6.67 -22.58
CA ILE A 18 -13.11 -6.86 -21.46
C ILE A 18 -12.75 -5.90 -20.34
N GLY A 19 -13.62 -4.96 -20.02
CA GLY A 19 -13.53 -4.12 -18.84
C GLY A 19 -14.40 -4.70 -17.74
N ILE A 20 -13.83 -4.91 -16.57
CA ILE A 20 -14.51 -5.52 -15.41
C ILE A 20 -14.51 -4.52 -14.25
N ASP A 21 -15.68 -4.09 -13.84
CA ASP A 21 -15.86 -3.40 -12.57
C ASP A 21 -16.23 -4.43 -11.49
N VAL A 22 -15.29 -4.62 -10.55
CA VAL A 22 -15.33 -5.73 -9.59
C VAL A 22 -16.00 -5.31 -8.29
N HIS A 23 -17.12 -5.94 -7.98
CA HIS A 23 -17.82 -5.81 -6.70
C HIS A 23 -17.94 -7.16 -5.98
N LEU A 24 -18.22 -7.15 -4.67
CA LEU A 24 -18.33 -8.37 -3.84
C LEU A 24 -19.44 -9.32 -4.31
N LYS A 25 -20.59 -8.77 -4.74
CA LYS A 25 -21.80 -9.56 -5.07
C LYS A 25 -21.98 -9.78 -6.55
N SER A 26 -21.38 -8.92 -7.38
CA SER A 26 -21.56 -8.97 -8.84
C SER A 26 -20.43 -8.22 -9.54
N TRP A 27 -20.16 -8.59 -10.77
CA TRP A 27 -19.27 -7.85 -11.68
C TRP A 27 -20.05 -7.20 -12.78
N SER A 28 -19.80 -5.91 -13.04
CA SER A 28 -20.26 -5.27 -14.24
C SER A 28 -19.21 -5.43 -15.33
N VAL A 29 -19.61 -6.01 -16.46
CA VAL A 29 -18.71 -6.40 -17.54
C VAL A 29 -19.12 -5.68 -18.83
N THR A 30 -18.15 -5.04 -19.46
CA THR A 30 -18.28 -4.49 -20.81
C THR A 30 -17.34 -5.23 -21.74
N ILE A 31 -17.88 -5.77 -22.83
CA ILE A 31 -17.15 -6.45 -23.88
C ILE A 31 -17.13 -5.57 -25.14
N ALA A 32 -15.95 -5.42 -25.73
CA ALA A 32 -15.75 -4.66 -26.95
C ALA A 32 -14.86 -5.44 -27.94
N SER A 33 -15.14 -5.30 -29.21
CA SER A 33 -14.22 -5.62 -30.31
C SER A 33 -13.30 -4.44 -30.59
N GLU A 34 -12.47 -4.53 -31.62
CA GLU A 34 -11.65 -3.39 -32.09
C GLU A 34 -12.49 -2.19 -32.52
N HIS A 35 -13.73 -2.42 -33.00
CA HIS A 35 -14.56 -1.39 -33.64
C HIS A 35 -15.73 -0.92 -32.77
N ALA A 36 -16.33 -1.81 -31.95
CA ALA A 36 -17.57 -1.51 -31.26
C ALA A 36 -17.67 -2.17 -29.88
N VAL A 37 -18.55 -1.61 -29.05
CA VAL A 37 -19.00 -2.30 -27.83
C VAL A 37 -19.98 -3.38 -28.25
N LEU A 38 -19.69 -4.63 -27.88
CA LEU A 38 -20.50 -5.79 -28.27
C LEU A 38 -21.58 -6.09 -27.22
N LYS A 39 -21.25 -6.01 -25.94
CA LYS A 39 -22.17 -6.35 -24.86
C LYS A 39 -21.82 -5.66 -23.55
N ARG A 40 -22.84 -5.36 -22.76
CA ARG A 40 -22.72 -4.96 -21.37
C ARG A 40 -23.69 -5.78 -20.54
N PHE A 41 -23.23 -6.30 -19.42
CA PHE A 41 -24.05 -7.14 -18.53
C PHE A 41 -23.46 -7.20 -17.14
N THR A 42 -24.25 -7.68 -16.20
CA THR A 42 -23.83 -7.98 -14.83
C THR A 42 -23.84 -9.49 -14.64
N GLN A 43 -22.82 -10.03 -13.99
CA GLN A 43 -22.70 -11.44 -13.70
C GLN A 43 -22.32 -11.70 -12.23
N SER A 44 -22.35 -12.97 -11.83
CA SER A 44 -21.76 -13.43 -10.55
C SER A 44 -20.25 -13.13 -10.52
N PRO A 45 -19.66 -12.91 -9.33
CA PRO A 45 -18.24 -12.59 -9.19
C PRO A 45 -17.36 -13.84 -9.35
N SER A 46 -17.32 -14.39 -10.58
CA SER A 46 -16.57 -15.61 -10.92
C SER A 46 -15.82 -15.46 -12.25
N PRO A 47 -14.49 -15.66 -12.24
CA PRO A 47 -13.69 -15.76 -13.46
C PRO A 47 -14.16 -16.89 -14.40
N GLU A 48 -14.60 -18.02 -13.84
CA GLU A 48 -15.11 -19.17 -14.61
C GLU A 48 -16.39 -18.83 -15.35
N ALA A 49 -17.31 -18.10 -14.70
CA ALA A 49 -18.54 -17.65 -15.35
C ALA A 49 -18.23 -16.70 -16.52
N LEU A 50 -17.26 -15.81 -16.36
CA LEU A 50 -16.80 -14.93 -17.43
C LEU A 50 -16.18 -15.73 -18.59
N HIS A 51 -15.26 -16.65 -18.27
CA HIS A 51 -14.62 -17.49 -19.27
C HIS A 51 -15.63 -18.35 -20.03
N GLY A 52 -16.58 -19.02 -19.33
CA GLY A 52 -17.64 -19.81 -19.98
C GLY A 52 -18.57 -18.97 -20.87
N PHE A 53 -18.82 -17.70 -20.49
CA PHE A 53 -19.54 -16.77 -21.35
C PHE A 53 -18.73 -16.41 -22.60
N LEU A 54 -17.45 -16.05 -22.45
CA LEU A 54 -16.57 -15.65 -23.56
C LEU A 54 -16.38 -16.77 -24.58
N THR A 55 -16.10 -17.98 -24.14
CA THR A 55 -15.86 -19.14 -25.01
C THR A 55 -17.12 -19.56 -25.78
N ARG A 56 -18.29 -19.34 -25.20
CA ARG A 56 -19.57 -19.63 -25.87
C ARG A 56 -19.95 -18.57 -26.92
N GLU A 57 -19.82 -17.28 -26.58
CA GLU A 57 -20.28 -16.17 -27.42
C GLU A 57 -19.22 -15.71 -28.44
N TYR A 58 -17.94 -15.87 -28.11
CA TYR A 58 -16.80 -15.39 -28.92
C TYR A 58 -15.73 -16.50 -29.03
N PRO A 59 -16.06 -17.70 -29.56
CA PRO A 59 -15.11 -18.81 -29.63
C PRO A 59 -13.87 -18.46 -30.44
N ASP A 60 -12.71 -19.00 -29.99
CA ASP A 60 -11.40 -18.85 -30.62
C ASP A 60 -10.82 -17.42 -30.66
N ALA A 61 -11.43 -16.45 -29.98
CA ALA A 61 -10.92 -15.08 -29.89
C ALA A 61 -9.73 -14.98 -28.91
N GLU A 62 -8.92 -13.93 -29.08
CA GLU A 62 -7.92 -13.50 -28.10
C GLU A 62 -8.60 -12.60 -27.05
N TYR A 63 -8.69 -13.09 -25.80
CA TYR A 63 -9.33 -12.34 -24.72
C TYR A 63 -8.32 -11.47 -23.98
N LYS A 64 -8.59 -10.17 -23.92
CA LYS A 64 -7.82 -9.20 -23.11
C LYS A 64 -8.75 -8.53 -22.11
N SER A 65 -8.41 -8.60 -20.84
CA SER A 65 -9.25 -8.06 -19.78
C SER A 65 -8.51 -7.10 -18.87
N VAL A 66 -9.25 -6.25 -18.18
CA VAL A 66 -8.73 -5.30 -17.21
C VAL A 66 -9.73 -5.07 -16.08
N TYR A 67 -9.19 -4.92 -14.87
CA TYR A 67 -9.94 -4.41 -13.73
C TYR A 67 -9.07 -3.45 -12.88
N GLU A 68 -9.74 -2.61 -12.08
CA GLU A 68 -9.06 -1.67 -11.19
C GLU A 68 -8.57 -2.36 -9.91
N ALA A 69 -7.33 -2.04 -9.47
CA ALA A 69 -6.81 -2.51 -8.18
C ALA A 69 -7.70 -2.02 -7.03
N GLY A 70 -8.13 -2.94 -6.19
CA GLY A 70 -9.07 -2.67 -5.12
C GLY A 70 -9.03 -3.72 -4.00
N PHE A 71 -10.15 -3.84 -3.30
CA PHE A 71 -10.33 -4.74 -2.16
C PHE A 71 -10.14 -6.23 -2.51
N CYS A 72 -10.39 -6.62 -3.76
CA CYS A 72 -10.31 -8.00 -4.23
C CYS A 72 -8.86 -8.52 -4.36
N GLY A 73 -7.86 -7.64 -4.28
CA GLY A 73 -6.46 -8.05 -4.50
C GLY A 73 -6.21 -8.55 -5.93
N PHE A 74 -5.40 -9.61 -6.06
CA PHE A 74 -4.90 -10.07 -7.35
C PHE A 74 -5.32 -11.52 -7.74
N TRP A 75 -6.06 -12.23 -6.88
CA TRP A 75 -6.49 -13.60 -7.16
C TRP A 75 -7.34 -13.72 -8.43
N ILE A 76 -8.11 -12.69 -8.75
CA ILE A 76 -8.91 -12.62 -9.99
C ILE A 76 -8.00 -12.60 -11.22
N HIS A 77 -6.93 -11.80 -11.17
CA HIS A 77 -5.93 -11.73 -12.24
C HIS A 77 -5.28 -13.09 -12.48
N GLU A 78 -4.79 -13.72 -11.42
CA GLU A 78 -4.17 -15.05 -11.50
C GLU A 78 -5.13 -16.05 -12.13
N ARG A 79 -6.38 -16.07 -11.68
CA ARG A 79 -7.37 -17.00 -12.18
C ARG A 79 -7.78 -16.75 -13.63
N LEU A 80 -7.91 -15.49 -14.05
CA LEU A 80 -8.18 -15.14 -15.44
C LEU A 80 -7.02 -15.56 -16.35
N MET A 81 -5.77 -15.33 -15.92
CA MET A 81 -4.58 -15.80 -16.65
C MET A 81 -4.53 -17.34 -16.78
N GLU A 82 -4.85 -18.08 -15.72
CA GLU A 82 -4.96 -19.55 -15.76
C GLU A 82 -6.03 -20.04 -16.75
N LEU A 83 -7.12 -19.29 -16.92
CA LEU A 83 -8.20 -19.55 -17.87
C LEU A 83 -7.88 -19.09 -19.31
N GLY A 84 -6.67 -18.58 -19.58
CA GLY A 84 -6.26 -18.14 -20.91
C GLY A 84 -6.77 -16.74 -21.30
N ILE A 85 -7.22 -15.95 -20.32
CA ILE A 85 -7.61 -14.54 -20.55
C ILE A 85 -6.42 -13.64 -20.15
N ASP A 86 -5.79 -12.98 -21.13
CA ASP A 86 -4.72 -12.00 -20.88
C ASP A 86 -5.29 -10.82 -20.07
N ASN A 87 -4.90 -10.76 -18.78
CA ASN A 87 -5.47 -9.79 -17.84
C ASN A 87 -4.41 -8.83 -17.33
N ILE A 88 -4.78 -7.56 -17.23
CA ILE A 88 -3.99 -6.55 -16.50
C ILE A 88 -4.80 -5.96 -15.35
N VAL A 89 -4.13 -5.62 -14.27
CA VAL A 89 -4.70 -4.85 -13.15
C VAL A 89 -4.14 -3.44 -13.23
N VAL A 90 -5.00 -2.44 -13.12
CA VAL A 90 -4.60 -1.03 -13.26
C VAL A 90 -4.87 -0.24 -11.99
N ASN A 91 -4.10 0.83 -11.78
CA ASN A 91 -4.40 1.75 -10.70
C ASN A 91 -5.60 2.63 -11.13
N PRO A 92 -6.66 2.77 -10.31
CA PRO A 92 -7.82 3.61 -10.63
C PRO A 92 -7.45 5.06 -11.01
N ALA A 93 -6.38 5.60 -10.40
CA ALA A 93 -5.91 6.96 -10.68
C ALA A 93 -5.25 7.13 -12.08
N ASP A 94 -4.92 6.03 -12.75
CA ASP A 94 -4.27 6.04 -14.07
C ASP A 94 -5.26 5.76 -15.22
N VAL A 95 -6.53 5.49 -14.91
CA VAL A 95 -7.56 5.23 -15.90
C VAL A 95 -8.11 6.56 -16.44
N PRO A 96 -7.97 6.84 -17.75
CA PRO A 96 -8.50 8.04 -18.36
C PRO A 96 -10.02 8.16 -18.12
N THR A 97 -10.45 9.27 -17.55
CA THR A 97 -11.86 9.50 -17.19
C THR A 97 -12.29 10.86 -17.71
N THR A 98 -13.34 10.89 -18.54
CA THR A 98 -13.91 12.14 -19.07
C THR A 98 -14.70 12.89 -18.00
N THR A 99 -14.93 14.19 -18.20
CA THR A 99 -15.74 15.00 -17.27
C THR A 99 -17.16 14.45 -17.14
N GLY A 100 -17.77 13.97 -18.23
CA GLY A 100 -19.10 13.36 -18.20
C GLY A 100 -19.17 12.08 -17.37
N GLU A 101 -18.13 11.23 -17.42
CA GLU A 101 -18.03 9.99 -16.62
C GLU A 101 -17.82 10.30 -15.12
N LYS A 102 -17.13 11.39 -14.80
CA LYS A 102 -17.00 11.84 -13.39
C LYS A 102 -18.33 12.26 -12.78
N LEU A 103 -19.20 12.87 -13.58
CA LEU A 103 -20.51 13.36 -13.14
C LEU A 103 -21.59 12.27 -13.08
N ARG A 104 -21.44 11.18 -13.86
CA ARG A 104 -22.43 10.09 -13.97
C ARG A 104 -21.78 8.75 -13.63
N LYS A 105 -21.40 8.56 -12.38
CA LYS A 105 -20.77 7.33 -11.93
C LYS A 105 -21.82 6.21 -11.86
N THR A 106 -21.65 5.16 -12.69
CA THR A 106 -22.37 3.88 -12.63
C THR A 106 -21.42 2.76 -13.01
N ASP A 107 -21.63 1.56 -12.49
CA ASP A 107 -20.79 0.38 -12.73
C ASP A 107 -20.66 0.07 -14.24
N ALA A 108 -21.72 0.30 -15.03
CA ALA A 108 -21.69 0.14 -16.48
C ALA A 108 -20.79 1.18 -17.20
N ILE A 109 -20.68 2.38 -16.65
CA ILE A 109 -19.77 3.42 -17.14
C ILE A 109 -18.33 3.05 -16.77
N ASP A 110 -18.11 2.58 -15.54
CA ASP A 110 -16.77 2.21 -15.06
C ASP A 110 -16.21 1.00 -15.81
N SER A 111 -16.99 -0.06 -16.04
CA SER A 111 -16.55 -1.19 -16.89
C SER A 111 -16.38 -0.78 -18.36
N GLY A 112 -17.22 0.11 -18.87
CA GLY A 112 -17.13 0.63 -20.24
C GLY A 112 -15.87 1.48 -20.47
N LYS A 113 -15.53 2.33 -19.51
CA LYS A 113 -14.31 3.14 -19.48
C LYS A 113 -13.06 2.23 -19.55
N LEU A 114 -13.02 1.17 -18.74
CA LEU A 114 -11.93 0.20 -18.71
C LEU A 114 -11.77 -0.52 -20.05
N ALA A 115 -12.87 -1.03 -20.64
CA ALA A 115 -12.82 -1.71 -21.93
C ALA A 115 -12.35 -0.78 -23.07
N ARG A 116 -12.82 0.47 -23.08
CA ARG A 116 -12.40 1.49 -24.04
C ARG A 116 -10.91 1.80 -23.94
N SER A 117 -10.41 2.10 -22.73
CA SER A 117 -9.01 2.46 -22.53
C SER A 117 -8.07 1.27 -22.73
N LEU A 118 -8.51 0.03 -22.43
CA LEU A 118 -7.75 -1.19 -22.77
C LEU A 118 -7.62 -1.35 -24.29
N ARG A 119 -8.71 -1.19 -25.03
CA ARG A 119 -8.73 -1.25 -26.49
C ARG A 119 -7.83 -0.19 -27.13
N ALA A 120 -7.82 1.02 -26.58
CA ALA A 120 -6.98 2.12 -27.04
C ALA A 120 -5.48 1.94 -26.70
N GLY A 121 -5.11 0.94 -25.89
CA GLY A 121 -3.72 0.75 -25.45
C GLY A 121 -3.22 1.80 -24.45
N GLU A 122 -4.11 2.55 -23.81
CA GLU A 122 -3.80 3.64 -22.89
C GLU A 122 -3.46 3.13 -21.47
N LEU A 123 -3.79 1.87 -21.17
CA LEU A 123 -3.64 1.32 -19.83
C LEU A 123 -2.32 0.59 -19.66
N LYS A 124 -1.68 0.84 -18.51
CA LYS A 124 -0.51 0.12 -18.10
C LYS A 124 -0.81 -0.69 -16.84
N GLY A 125 -0.57 -2.01 -16.91
CA GLY A 125 -0.70 -2.88 -15.74
C GLY A 125 0.25 -2.48 -14.62
N ILE A 126 -0.24 -2.60 -13.38
CA ILE A 126 0.59 -2.45 -12.19
C ILE A 126 1.40 -3.72 -11.94
N TYR A 127 2.48 -3.59 -11.17
CA TYR A 127 3.25 -4.73 -10.71
C TYR A 127 2.43 -5.60 -9.74
N ILE A 128 2.35 -6.88 -10.00
CA ILE A 128 1.65 -7.87 -9.19
C ILE A 128 2.72 -8.75 -8.51
N PRO A 129 2.81 -8.72 -7.17
CA PRO A 129 3.69 -9.60 -6.42
C PRO A 129 3.23 -11.07 -6.48
N ASP A 130 4.15 -11.99 -6.27
CA ASP A 130 3.80 -13.40 -6.09
C ASP A 130 2.98 -13.65 -4.81
N LYS A 131 2.32 -14.82 -4.71
CA LYS A 131 1.48 -15.19 -3.55
C LYS A 131 2.22 -15.12 -2.23
N VAL A 132 3.47 -15.59 -2.19
CA VAL A 132 4.30 -15.59 -0.97
C VAL A 132 4.59 -14.15 -0.54
N SER A 133 4.92 -13.27 -1.48
CA SER A 133 5.13 -11.83 -1.21
C SER A 133 3.86 -11.16 -0.69
N LEU A 134 2.68 -11.51 -1.24
CA LEU A 134 1.39 -10.98 -0.77
C LEU A 134 1.08 -11.43 0.67
N GLU A 135 1.33 -12.69 1.01
CA GLU A 135 1.13 -13.22 2.37
C GLU A 135 2.10 -12.57 3.37
N ILE A 136 3.39 -12.43 3.02
CA ILE A 136 4.39 -11.74 3.83
C ILE A 136 4.00 -10.27 4.04
N ARG A 137 3.52 -9.60 2.98
CA ARG A 137 3.00 -8.22 3.06
C ARG A 137 1.80 -8.15 4.00
N SER A 138 0.91 -9.14 4.00
CA SER A 138 -0.23 -9.18 4.92
C SER A 138 0.21 -9.23 6.38
N LEU A 139 1.25 -10.00 6.72
CA LEU A 139 1.81 -10.07 8.07
C LEU A 139 2.40 -8.73 8.52
N THR A 140 3.14 -8.02 7.65
CA THR A 140 3.69 -6.71 8.00
C THR A 140 2.58 -5.67 8.21
N ARG A 141 1.55 -5.70 7.39
CA ARG A 141 0.38 -4.82 7.51
C ARG A 141 -0.45 -5.11 8.75
N LEU A 142 -0.63 -6.40 9.10
CA LEU A 142 -1.29 -6.81 10.34
C LEU A 142 -0.57 -6.25 11.57
N ARG A 143 0.77 -6.39 11.63
CA ARG A 143 1.57 -5.80 12.73
C ARG A 143 1.35 -4.30 12.87
N ASP A 144 1.22 -3.58 11.75
CA ASP A 144 0.97 -2.15 11.76
C ASP A 144 -0.45 -1.82 12.24
N SER A 145 -1.44 -2.60 11.84
CA SER A 145 -2.82 -2.49 12.33
C SER A 145 -2.86 -2.66 13.85
N VAL A 146 -2.28 -3.74 14.37
CA VAL A 146 -2.19 -4.00 15.82
C VAL A 146 -1.47 -2.86 16.56
N THR A 147 -0.45 -2.24 15.94
CA THR A 147 0.23 -1.07 16.55
C THR A 147 -0.69 0.15 16.62
N LYS A 148 -1.49 0.40 15.59
CA LYS A 148 -2.49 1.48 15.58
C LYS A 148 -3.60 1.22 16.60
N ASP A 149 -4.06 -0.04 16.71
CA ASP A 149 -5.06 -0.44 17.69
C ASP A 149 -4.55 -0.25 19.12
N GLN A 150 -3.29 -0.62 19.40
CA GLN A 150 -2.67 -0.36 20.68
C GLN A 150 -2.60 1.15 20.99
N THR A 151 -2.30 1.98 20.00
CA THR A 151 -2.28 3.45 20.17
C THR A 151 -3.68 3.99 20.45
N ARG A 152 -4.69 3.51 19.73
CA ARG A 152 -6.10 3.85 20.00
C ARG A 152 -6.50 3.46 21.41
N GLN A 153 -6.13 2.27 21.86
CA GLN A 153 -6.45 1.79 23.20
C GLN A 153 -5.77 2.63 24.30
N LYS A 154 -4.50 3.01 24.10
CA LYS A 154 -3.82 3.97 24.99
C LYS A 154 -4.57 5.29 25.11
N ASN A 155 -5.06 5.82 24.01
CA ASN A 155 -5.84 7.06 24.01
C ASN A 155 -7.18 6.89 24.69
N ARG A 156 -7.85 5.74 24.52
CA ARG A 156 -9.10 5.42 25.24
C ARG A 156 -8.92 5.42 26.76
N ILE A 157 -7.84 4.78 27.25
CA ILE A 157 -7.52 4.77 28.70
C ILE A 157 -7.28 6.20 29.19
N LYS A 158 -6.46 6.98 28.49
CA LYS A 158 -6.23 8.40 28.85
C LYS A 158 -7.51 9.23 28.85
N SER A 159 -8.37 9.02 27.85
CA SER A 159 -9.66 9.73 27.76
C SER A 159 -10.60 9.32 28.91
N HIS A 160 -10.63 8.04 29.28
CA HIS A 160 -11.43 7.54 30.40
C HIS A 160 -10.98 8.13 31.73
N LEU A 161 -9.67 8.17 32.01
CA LEU A 161 -9.13 8.80 33.23
C LEU A 161 -9.53 10.30 33.30
N ARG A 162 -9.37 11.04 32.18
CA ARG A 162 -9.77 12.46 32.13
C ARG A 162 -11.27 12.66 32.35
N TYR A 163 -12.10 11.79 31.78
CA TYR A 163 -13.55 11.82 31.97
C TYR A 163 -13.94 11.65 33.44
N LEU A 164 -13.20 10.82 34.20
CA LEU A 164 -13.40 10.60 35.62
C LEU A 164 -12.68 11.64 36.51
N GLY A 165 -11.99 12.64 35.95
CA GLY A 165 -11.25 13.62 36.72
C GLY A 165 -9.98 13.05 37.37
N ILE A 166 -9.48 11.88 36.91
CA ILE A 166 -8.30 11.22 37.46
C ILE A 166 -7.05 11.75 36.72
N GLU A 167 -6.19 12.44 37.44
CA GLU A 167 -4.94 12.95 36.90
C GLU A 167 -3.85 11.88 36.85
N ILE A 168 -3.13 11.86 35.73
CA ILE A 168 -1.96 10.97 35.58
C ILE A 168 -0.79 11.60 36.32
N PRO A 169 -0.12 10.90 37.27
CA PRO A 169 1.01 11.43 37.99
C PRO A 169 2.10 11.93 37.04
N GLN A 170 2.73 13.06 37.41
CA GLN A 170 3.71 13.75 36.58
C GLN A 170 4.89 12.86 36.19
N GLU A 171 5.31 11.94 37.07
CA GLU A 171 6.37 10.96 36.80
C GLU A 171 6.10 10.07 35.56
N TYR A 172 4.83 9.82 35.20
CA TYR A 172 4.44 9.06 34.00
C TYR A 172 4.22 9.94 32.78
N CYS A 173 4.18 11.26 32.94
CA CYS A 173 4.07 12.20 31.84
C CYS A 173 5.41 12.41 31.13
N GLU A 174 6.52 12.07 31.75
CA GLU A 174 7.85 12.18 31.16
C GLU A 174 8.05 11.18 30.01
N ARG A 175 8.91 11.60 29.05
CA ARG A 175 9.19 10.81 27.85
C ARG A 175 9.79 9.45 28.20
N GLY A 176 9.13 8.38 27.78
CA GLY A 176 9.59 6.99 27.99
C GLY A 176 9.03 6.29 29.23
N ARG A 177 8.44 7.00 30.20
CA ARG A 177 7.85 6.39 31.40
C ARG A 177 6.40 5.98 31.23
N CYS A 178 5.66 6.62 30.35
CA CYS A 178 4.29 6.26 30.02
C CYS A 178 4.25 4.87 29.36
N TRP A 179 3.36 3.99 29.83
CA TRP A 179 3.12 2.63 29.34
C TRP A 179 4.21 1.59 29.68
N ASN A 180 5.07 1.88 30.64
CA ASN A 180 5.95 0.91 31.27
C ASN A 180 5.18 0.03 32.29
N LYS A 181 5.86 -0.90 32.93
CA LYS A 181 5.22 -1.81 33.93
C LYS A 181 4.67 -1.07 35.13
N SER A 182 5.40 -0.05 35.65
CA SER A 182 4.96 0.73 36.80
C SER A 182 3.71 1.56 36.49
N PHE A 183 3.63 2.17 35.31
CA PHE A 183 2.42 2.89 34.87
C PHE A 183 1.19 1.96 34.78
N VAL A 184 1.36 0.76 34.24
CA VAL A 184 0.25 -0.22 34.19
C VAL A 184 -0.14 -0.68 35.59
N ALA A 185 0.83 -0.87 36.49
CA ALA A 185 0.55 -1.19 37.89
C ALA A 185 -0.21 -0.06 38.59
N TRP A 186 0.19 1.21 38.37
CA TRP A 186 -0.53 2.37 38.86
C TRP A 186 -1.95 2.44 38.29
N LEU A 187 -2.15 2.21 36.99
CA LEU A 187 -3.50 2.16 36.40
C LEU A 187 -4.40 1.13 37.12
N ARG A 188 -3.84 -0.01 37.52
CA ARG A 188 -4.58 -1.04 38.26
C ARG A 188 -4.88 -0.67 39.72
N SER A 189 -4.08 0.24 40.34
CA SER A 189 -4.31 0.73 41.70
C SER A 189 -5.25 1.92 41.77
N VAL A 190 -5.66 2.47 40.63
CA VAL A 190 -6.62 3.60 40.56
C VAL A 190 -7.94 3.20 41.21
N GLU A 191 -8.37 3.95 42.21
CA GLU A 191 -9.66 3.79 42.86
C GLU A 191 -10.76 4.45 42.03
N SER A 192 -11.95 3.91 42.10
CA SER A 192 -13.14 4.41 41.42
C SER A 192 -14.28 4.63 42.44
N ALA A 193 -15.16 5.56 42.16
CA ALA A 193 -16.32 5.87 42.99
C ALA A 193 -17.30 4.69 43.12
N CYS A 194 -17.25 3.73 42.22
CA CYS A 194 -18.06 2.53 42.26
C CYS A 194 -17.35 1.35 41.53
N GLU A 195 -17.85 0.14 41.78
CA GLU A 195 -17.31 -1.11 41.18
C GLU A 195 -17.33 -1.09 39.66
N TYR A 196 -18.35 -0.55 39.01
CA TYR A 196 -18.47 -0.50 37.55
C TYR A 196 -17.41 0.40 36.90
N GLY A 197 -17.04 1.50 37.55
CA GLY A 197 -15.93 2.34 37.08
C GLY A 197 -14.60 1.58 37.11
N LYS A 198 -14.35 0.83 38.19
CA LYS A 198 -13.16 -0.01 38.32
C LYS A 198 -13.15 -1.12 37.26
N GLN A 199 -14.25 -1.85 37.10
CA GLN A 199 -14.37 -2.90 36.09
C GLN A 199 -14.16 -2.35 34.67
N THR A 200 -14.68 -1.16 34.35
CA THR A 200 -14.47 -0.50 33.06
C THR A 200 -12.97 -0.23 32.80
N LEU A 201 -12.27 0.34 33.79
CA LEU A 201 -10.84 0.60 33.66
C LEU A 201 -10.03 -0.69 33.51
N ASP A 202 -10.34 -1.72 34.30
CA ASP A 202 -9.69 -3.02 34.22
C ASP A 202 -9.89 -3.69 32.85
N GLN A 203 -11.07 -3.62 32.25
CA GLN A 203 -11.31 -4.10 30.89
C GLN A 203 -10.49 -3.33 29.84
N LEU A 204 -10.38 -2.02 29.98
CA LEU A 204 -9.56 -1.22 29.08
C LEU A 204 -8.06 -1.57 29.18
N ILE A 205 -7.57 -1.86 30.39
CA ILE A 205 -6.20 -2.30 30.65
C ILE A 205 -5.96 -3.69 30.05
N CYS A 206 -6.86 -4.65 30.26
CA CYS A 206 -6.76 -6.00 29.68
C CYS A 206 -6.68 -5.94 28.16
N GLN A 207 -7.53 -5.16 27.48
CA GLN A 207 -7.47 -4.96 26.03
C GLN A 207 -6.11 -4.38 25.59
N TYR A 208 -5.54 -3.44 26.34
CA TYR A 208 -4.20 -2.90 26.05
C TYR A 208 -3.10 -3.97 26.17
N GLU A 209 -3.15 -4.79 27.21
CA GLU A 209 -2.17 -5.86 27.43
C GLU A 209 -2.25 -6.94 26.37
N ASP A 210 -3.46 -7.33 25.94
CA ASP A 210 -3.68 -8.25 24.82
C ASP A 210 -3.10 -7.72 23.51
N LEU A 211 -3.36 -6.46 23.16
CA LEU A 211 -2.79 -5.83 21.99
C LEU A 211 -1.27 -5.74 22.06
N ARG A 212 -0.71 -5.47 23.27
CA ARG A 212 0.73 -5.49 23.50
C ARG A 212 1.32 -6.87 23.24
N LYS A 213 0.69 -7.93 23.77
CA LYS A 213 1.11 -9.33 23.57
C LYS A 213 1.09 -9.69 22.07
N ARG A 214 -0.01 -9.45 21.39
CA ARG A 214 -0.16 -9.68 19.94
C ARG A 214 0.91 -8.95 19.13
N ARG A 215 1.15 -7.68 19.43
CA ARG A 215 2.21 -6.89 18.76
C ARG A 215 3.60 -7.52 18.94
N LEU A 216 3.94 -8.01 20.13
CA LEU A 216 5.20 -8.68 20.39
C LEU A 216 5.32 -10.01 19.65
N GLU A 217 4.24 -10.78 19.54
CA GLU A 217 4.17 -12.01 18.76
C GLU A 217 4.42 -11.73 17.27
N MET A 218 3.77 -10.70 16.70
CA MET A 218 4.02 -10.30 15.31
C MET A 218 5.49 -9.89 15.08
N ILE A 219 6.10 -9.16 16.01
CA ILE A 219 7.52 -8.80 15.93
C ILE A 219 8.41 -10.06 15.98
N ARG A 220 8.08 -11.06 16.78
CA ARG A 220 8.83 -12.33 16.82
C ARG A 220 8.71 -13.10 15.51
N LEU A 221 7.51 -13.14 14.92
CA LEU A 221 7.27 -13.75 13.60
C LEU A 221 8.09 -13.06 12.52
N LEU A 222 8.05 -11.73 12.46
CA LEU A 222 8.83 -10.94 11.50
C LEU A 222 10.34 -11.15 11.69
N ARG A 223 10.84 -11.22 12.93
CA ARG A 223 12.26 -11.51 13.18
C ARG A 223 12.69 -12.91 12.73
N ARG A 224 11.81 -13.91 12.81
CA ARG A 224 12.08 -15.25 12.25
C ARG A 224 12.15 -15.19 10.73
N LEU A 225 11.20 -14.50 10.10
CA LEU A 225 11.16 -14.31 8.65
C LEU A 225 12.43 -13.59 8.13
N LEU A 226 12.91 -12.58 8.85
CA LEU A 226 14.12 -11.83 8.49
C LEU A 226 15.42 -12.67 8.53
N ARG A 227 15.40 -13.84 9.19
CA ARG A 227 16.53 -14.78 9.22
C ARG A 227 16.50 -15.78 8.06
N THR A 228 15.44 -15.83 7.27
CA THR A 228 15.37 -16.69 6.10
C THR A 228 16.29 -16.19 5.00
N GLU A 229 16.75 -17.07 4.14
CA GLU A 229 17.64 -16.78 3.02
C GLU A 229 17.12 -15.64 2.14
N ARG A 230 15.82 -15.60 1.87
CA ARG A 230 15.18 -14.55 1.07
C ARG A 230 15.40 -13.13 1.60
N PHE A 231 15.51 -12.95 2.93
CA PHE A 231 15.51 -11.61 3.57
C PHE A 231 16.80 -11.25 4.31
N SER A 232 17.60 -12.23 4.73
CA SER A 232 18.75 -11.99 5.60
C SER A 232 19.79 -11.09 4.95
N GLU A 233 20.17 -11.38 3.71
CA GLU A 233 21.17 -10.61 3.00
C GLU A 233 20.65 -9.23 2.54
N PRO A 234 19.47 -9.11 1.89
CA PRO A 234 18.86 -7.82 1.55
C PRO A 234 18.65 -6.91 2.76
N LEU A 235 18.24 -7.47 3.90
CA LEU A 235 18.14 -6.73 5.15
C LEU A 235 19.49 -6.17 5.60
N GLY A 236 20.56 -6.95 5.46
CA GLY A 236 21.92 -6.52 5.78
C GLY A 236 22.35 -5.31 4.94
N TRP A 237 22.01 -5.26 3.65
CA TRP A 237 22.26 -4.08 2.81
C TRP A 237 21.44 -2.88 3.27
N LEU A 238 20.15 -3.06 3.54
CA LEU A 238 19.26 -1.98 4.00
C LEU A 238 19.71 -1.41 5.35
N MET A 239 20.03 -2.27 6.31
CA MET A 239 20.44 -1.85 7.66
C MET A 239 21.81 -1.16 7.69
N SER A 240 22.63 -1.31 6.65
CA SER A 240 23.87 -0.55 6.54
C SER A 240 23.62 0.94 6.25
N VAL A 241 22.42 1.30 5.78
CA VAL A 241 22.03 2.70 5.55
C VAL A 241 21.60 3.32 6.88
N PRO A 242 22.25 4.42 7.34
CA PRO A 242 21.90 5.07 8.59
C PRO A 242 20.41 5.42 8.68
N GLY A 243 19.79 5.12 9.82
CA GLY A 243 18.37 5.32 10.07
C GLY A 243 17.47 4.14 9.69
N ILE A 244 17.96 3.13 9.01
CA ILE A 244 17.18 1.95 8.63
C ILE A 244 17.36 0.83 9.66
N GLY A 245 16.32 0.56 10.43
CA GLY A 245 16.25 -0.57 11.35
C GLY A 245 15.53 -1.79 10.75
N GLN A 246 15.54 -2.92 11.49
CA GLN A 246 14.90 -4.17 11.05
C GLN A 246 13.45 -4.00 10.58
N LEU A 247 12.63 -3.27 11.34
CA LEU A 247 11.21 -3.09 11.01
C LEU A 247 11.01 -2.18 9.78
N THR A 248 11.83 -1.14 9.64
CA THR A 248 11.84 -0.28 8.47
C THR A 248 12.25 -1.06 7.22
N GLY A 249 13.36 -1.82 7.31
CA GLY A 249 13.84 -2.68 6.23
C GLY A 249 12.81 -3.72 5.82
N MET A 250 12.17 -4.40 6.79
CA MET A 250 11.12 -5.38 6.51
C MET A 250 9.90 -4.75 5.83
N THR A 251 9.45 -3.59 6.33
CA THR A 251 8.34 -2.87 5.70
C THR A 251 8.69 -2.48 4.27
N PHE A 252 9.92 -1.99 4.04
CA PHE A 252 10.39 -1.64 2.71
C PHE A 252 10.39 -2.87 1.79
N MET A 253 11.03 -3.97 2.18
CA MET A 253 11.11 -5.19 1.37
C MET A 253 9.74 -5.78 1.06
N SER A 254 8.83 -5.85 2.03
CA SER A 254 7.49 -6.42 1.83
C SER A 254 6.59 -5.56 0.93
N GLU A 255 6.73 -4.24 0.94
CA GLU A 255 5.91 -3.34 0.12
C GLU A 255 6.50 -3.10 -1.28
N ILE A 256 7.84 -3.12 -1.40
CA ILE A 256 8.53 -2.97 -2.69
C ILE A 256 8.60 -4.30 -3.44
N ASP A 257 8.88 -5.41 -2.73
CA ASP A 257 9.10 -6.75 -3.23
C ASP A 257 10.35 -6.83 -4.13
N ASP A 258 10.26 -6.44 -5.39
CA ASP A 258 11.39 -6.39 -6.31
C ASP A 258 11.83 -4.95 -6.63
N ILE A 259 13.09 -4.64 -6.30
CA ILE A 259 13.69 -3.32 -6.59
C ILE A 259 13.97 -3.15 -8.09
N SER A 260 14.13 -4.25 -8.84
CA SER A 260 14.51 -4.21 -10.26
C SER A 260 13.41 -3.60 -11.14
N ARG A 261 12.15 -3.62 -10.68
CA ARG A 261 11.01 -2.99 -11.37
C ARG A 261 11.12 -1.47 -11.52
N PHE A 262 12.01 -0.83 -10.76
CA PHE A 262 12.30 0.59 -10.87
C PHE A 262 13.56 0.80 -11.70
N LYS A 263 13.47 1.59 -12.78
CA LYS A 263 14.61 1.90 -13.66
C LYS A 263 15.69 2.72 -12.94
N ASN A 264 15.27 3.63 -12.05
CA ASN A 264 16.13 4.53 -11.29
C ASN A 264 15.50 4.92 -9.94
N ALA A 265 16.28 5.62 -9.12
CA ALA A 265 15.84 6.10 -7.81
C ALA A 265 14.70 7.12 -7.89
N ASP A 266 14.55 7.84 -9.00
CA ASP A 266 13.47 8.81 -9.19
C ASP A 266 12.12 8.12 -9.35
N GLN A 267 12.07 6.99 -10.06
CA GLN A 267 10.86 6.18 -10.15
C GLN A 267 10.46 5.59 -8.79
N LEU A 268 11.43 5.09 -8.01
CA LEU A 268 11.17 4.63 -6.65
C LEU A 268 10.63 5.76 -5.77
N ALA A 269 11.22 6.94 -5.84
CA ALA A 269 10.76 8.09 -5.07
C ALA A 269 9.39 8.59 -5.51
N SER A 270 9.09 8.55 -6.79
CA SER A 270 7.76 8.84 -7.33
C SER A 270 6.72 7.84 -6.80
N TYR A 271 7.03 6.55 -6.81
CA TYR A 271 6.18 5.50 -6.24
C TYR A 271 5.92 5.70 -4.74
N ILE A 272 6.95 6.04 -3.97
CA ILE A 272 6.82 6.35 -2.54
C ILE A 272 6.07 7.68 -2.35
N GLY A 273 6.12 8.56 -3.35
CA GLY A 273 5.53 9.90 -3.33
C GLY A 273 6.45 10.95 -2.67
N MET A 274 7.76 10.79 -2.78
CA MET A 274 8.76 11.78 -2.31
C MET A 274 9.24 12.68 -3.44
N ILE A 275 8.31 13.19 -4.21
CA ILE A 275 8.52 14.17 -5.27
C ILE A 275 7.56 15.35 -5.08
N PRO A 276 7.93 16.56 -5.51
CA PRO A 276 7.00 17.68 -5.49
C PRO A 276 5.90 17.50 -6.53
N MET A 277 4.77 18.16 -6.32
CA MET A 277 3.81 18.41 -7.38
C MET A 277 4.39 19.44 -8.35
N CYS A 278 4.35 19.16 -9.64
CA CYS A 278 4.74 20.11 -10.68
C CYS A 278 3.47 20.79 -11.21
N HIS A 279 3.47 22.11 -11.21
CA HIS A 279 2.48 22.94 -11.86
C HIS A 279 3.23 23.81 -12.86
N SER A 280 3.33 23.34 -14.10
CA SER A 280 3.84 24.16 -15.21
C SER A 280 2.67 24.74 -15.99
N SER A 281 2.56 26.05 -16.08
CA SER A 281 1.65 26.75 -16.97
C SER A 281 2.48 27.72 -17.81
N GLY A 282 2.68 27.37 -19.08
CA GLY A 282 3.32 28.23 -20.07
C GLY A 282 4.68 28.78 -19.63
N GLU A 283 4.71 30.00 -19.12
CA GLU A 283 5.94 30.72 -18.78
C GLU A 283 6.43 30.52 -17.32
N HIS A 284 5.69 29.77 -16.47
CA HIS A 284 6.03 29.57 -15.05
C HIS A 284 6.11 28.09 -14.67
N ASP A 285 7.33 27.63 -14.40
CA ASP A 285 7.58 26.34 -13.75
C ASP A 285 7.47 26.48 -12.23
N GLY A 286 6.30 26.17 -11.67
CA GLY A 286 6.06 26.16 -10.24
C GLY A 286 6.21 24.76 -9.63
N THR A 287 7.08 24.60 -8.64
CA THR A 287 7.11 23.40 -7.80
C THR A 287 6.22 23.60 -6.58
N GLY A 288 5.17 22.79 -6.46
CA GLY A 288 4.26 22.80 -5.31
C GLY A 288 4.78 21.99 -4.11
N ASP A 289 3.86 21.72 -3.19
CA ASP A 289 4.12 20.82 -2.06
C ASP A 289 4.32 19.37 -2.52
N ILE A 290 4.65 18.48 -1.58
CA ILE A 290 4.84 17.06 -1.88
C ILE A 290 3.56 16.45 -2.48
N THR A 291 3.72 15.57 -3.48
CA THR A 291 2.58 14.94 -4.17
C THR A 291 1.63 14.23 -3.20
N LEU A 292 0.31 14.35 -3.45
CA LEU A 292 -0.70 13.61 -2.70
C LEU A 292 -0.70 12.11 -3.08
N ARG A 293 -0.36 11.80 -4.32
CA ARG A 293 -0.23 10.41 -4.80
C ARG A 293 1.02 9.77 -4.19
N CYS A 294 0.83 8.80 -3.31
CA CYS A 294 1.94 8.17 -2.61
C CYS A 294 1.62 6.79 -2.06
N HIS A 295 2.68 6.05 -1.79
CA HIS A 295 2.63 4.90 -0.90
C HIS A 295 2.75 5.40 0.55
N SER A 296 1.60 5.75 1.16
CA SER A 296 1.54 6.46 2.45
C SER A 296 2.35 5.79 3.57
N LYS A 297 2.33 4.45 3.63
CA LYS A 297 3.07 3.67 4.62
C LYS A 297 4.58 3.83 4.48
N LEU A 298 5.11 3.62 3.27
CA LEU A 298 6.54 3.76 3.02
C LEU A 298 7.00 5.21 3.22
N ARG A 299 6.21 6.19 2.75
CA ARG A 299 6.51 7.61 2.97
C ARG A 299 6.66 7.92 4.46
N SER A 300 5.71 7.51 5.29
CA SER A 300 5.75 7.75 6.74
C SER A 300 6.97 7.10 7.39
N VAL A 301 7.20 5.82 7.14
CA VAL A 301 8.32 5.07 7.73
C VAL A 301 9.68 5.64 7.33
N LEU A 302 9.83 6.10 6.08
CA LEU A 302 11.10 6.68 5.61
C LEU A 302 11.33 8.11 6.10
N ILE A 303 10.28 8.89 6.35
CA ILE A 303 10.42 10.20 7.03
C ILE A 303 10.87 9.98 8.47
N GLU A 304 10.31 9.01 9.19
CA GLU A 304 10.78 8.66 10.54
C GLU A 304 12.23 8.16 10.53
N ALA A 305 12.60 7.35 9.54
CA ALA A 305 13.98 6.90 9.35
C ALA A 305 14.94 8.08 9.07
N ALA A 306 14.50 9.10 8.33
CA ALA A 306 15.30 10.30 8.05
C ALA A 306 15.60 11.09 9.33
N TRP A 307 14.67 11.18 10.28
CA TRP A 307 14.92 11.78 11.60
C TRP A 307 15.98 11.03 12.42
N VAL A 308 16.12 9.73 12.21
CA VAL A 308 17.21 8.93 12.82
C VAL A 308 18.50 9.14 12.04
N ALA A 309 18.44 9.14 10.70
CA ALA A 309 19.59 9.29 9.82
C ALA A 309 20.37 10.59 10.08
N ILE A 310 19.69 11.73 10.27
CA ILE A 310 20.36 13.01 10.58
C ILE A 310 21.10 13.03 11.94
N ARG A 311 20.90 12.03 12.79
CA ARG A 311 21.60 11.88 14.06
C ARG A 311 22.74 10.88 14.01
N GLN A 312 22.81 10.08 12.94
CA GLN A 312 23.77 8.98 12.79
C GLN A 312 24.76 9.20 11.64
N ASP A 313 24.47 10.13 10.73
CA ASP A 313 25.24 10.35 9.51
C ASP A 313 25.58 11.83 9.37
N ALA A 314 26.87 12.18 9.47
CA ALA A 314 27.35 13.56 9.42
C ALA A 314 26.94 14.28 8.12
N ALA A 315 27.01 13.61 6.96
CA ALA A 315 26.61 14.19 5.67
C ALA A 315 25.10 14.51 5.61
N MET A 316 24.26 13.66 6.25
CA MET A 316 22.83 13.95 6.38
C MET A 316 22.55 15.08 7.37
N THR A 317 23.30 15.17 8.46
CA THR A 317 23.21 16.27 9.44
C THR A 317 23.55 17.60 8.77
N GLN A 318 24.66 17.67 8.06
CA GLN A 318 25.10 18.86 7.33
C GLN A 318 24.05 19.28 6.31
N ALA A 319 23.62 18.35 5.46
CA ALA A 319 22.58 18.63 4.47
C ALA A 319 21.26 19.13 5.07
N TYR A 320 20.83 18.55 6.20
CA TYR A 320 19.64 18.99 6.91
C TYR A 320 19.79 20.41 7.43
N THR A 321 20.94 20.73 8.04
CA THR A 321 21.25 22.08 8.54
C THR A 321 21.24 23.11 7.40
N GLU A 322 21.84 22.80 6.25
CA GLU A 322 21.82 23.65 5.06
C GLU A 322 20.38 23.89 4.54
N TYR A 323 19.56 22.84 4.49
CA TYR A 323 18.16 22.99 4.09
C TYR A 323 17.35 23.84 5.06
N CYS A 324 17.57 23.70 6.37
CA CYS A 324 16.89 24.49 7.38
C CYS A 324 17.18 26.01 7.31
N ARG A 325 18.32 26.40 6.70
CA ARG A 325 18.60 27.83 6.42
C ARG A 325 17.67 28.43 5.38
N ARG A 326 17.11 27.61 4.48
CA ARG A 326 16.31 28.07 3.33
C ARG A 326 14.83 27.66 3.39
N MET A 327 14.48 26.73 4.27
CA MET A 327 13.11 26.20 4.35
C MET A 327 12.77 25.71 5.76
N LYS A 328 11.47 25.53 6.03
CA LYS A 328 10.98 25.00 7.30
C LYS A 328 11.54 23.59 7.56
N PRO A 329 11.87 23.24 8.83
CA PRO A 329 12.37 21.89 9.20
C PRO A 329 11.52 20.74 8.69
N SER A 330 10.20 20.89 8.66
CA SER A 330 9.27 19.89 8.11
C SER A 330 9.42 19.65 6.60
N LYS A 331 9.84 20.65 5.83
CA LYS A 331 10.17 20.50 4.40
C LYS A 331 11.60 19.97 4.22
N ALA A 332 12.53 20.40 5.06
CA ALA A 332 13.93 19.95 5.02
C ALA A 332 14.04 18.43 5.24
N ILE A 333 13.32 17.88 6.23
CA ILE A 333 13.37 16.42 6.50
C ILE A 333 12.84 15.58 5.33
N ILE A 334 11.89 16.09 4.55
CA ILE A 334 11.41 15.40 3.34
C ILE A 334 12.52 15.28 2.29
N LYS A 335 13.35 16.33 2.12
CA LYS A 335 14.51 16.27 1.23
C LYS A 335 15.56 15.28 1.73
N ILE A 336 15.75 15.16 3.04
CA ILE A 336 16.61 14.13 3.62
C ILE A 336 16.03 12.73 3.38
N ALA A 337 14.73 12.53 3.59
CA ALA A 337 14.07 11.27 3.29
C ALA A 337 14.21 10.91 1.79
N ARG A 338 14.16 11.88 0.88
CA ARG A 338 14.42 11.68 -0.54
C ARG A 338 15.87 11.23 -0.80
N ARG A 339 16.87 11.81 -0.13
CA ARG A 339 18.27 11.32 -0.18
C ARG A 339 18.40 9.91 0.37
N LEU A 340 17.67 9.59 1.45
CA LEU A 340 17.63 8.25 2.01
C LEU A 340 17.10 7.22 1.01
N VAL A 341 16.04 7.55 0.25
CA VAL A 341 15.52 6.70 -0.84
C VAL A 341 16.60 6.42 -1.90
N ASN A 342 17.42 7.41 -2.26
CA ASN A 342 18.51 7.18 -3.22
C ASN A 342 19.54 6.18 -2.70
N ARG A 343 19.93 6.29 -1.41
CA ARG A 343 20.84 5.35 -0.77
C ARG A 343 20.27 3.94 -0.70
N ILE A 344 18.99 3.82 -0.31
CA ILE A 344 18.27 2.54 -0.29
C ILE A 344 18.23 1.92 -1.69
N TYR A 345 17.84 2.70 -2.71
CA TYR A 345 17.83 2.21 -4.09
C TYR A 345 19.20 1.68 -4.51
N PHE A 346 20.27 2.44 -4.20
CA PHE A 346 21.64 2.08 -4.55
C PHE A 346 22.06 0.75 -3.90
N VAL A 347 21.92 0.58 -2.58
CA VAL A 347 22.35 -0.64 -1.90
C VAL A 347 21.56 -1.87 -2.34
N MET A 348 20.25 -1.70 -2.60
CA MET A 348 19.38 -2.79 -3.08
C MET A 348 19.68 -3.16 -4.54
N LYS A 349 19.90 -2.16 -5.42
CA LYS A 349 20.16 -2.39 -6.85
C LYS A 349 21.50 -3.05 -7.08
N HIS A 350 22.54 -2.62 -6.33
CA HIS A 350 23.91 -3.12 -6.46
C HIS A 350 24.24 -4.26 -5.50
N LYS A 351 23.28 -4.70 -4.67
CA LYS A 351 23.43 -5.81 -3.72
C LYS A 351 24.67 -5.67 -2.83
N ARG A 352 24.90 -4.46 -2.30
CA ARG A 352 26.06 -4.16 -1.46
C ARG A 352 25.74 -3.23 -0.31
N LYS A 353 26.52 -3.32 0.77
CA LYS A 353 26.36 -2.45 1.94
C LYS A 353 26.72 -1.01 1.60
N TYR A 354 26.03 -0.08 2.25
CA TYR A 354 26.38 1.33 2.23
C TYR A 354 27.67 1.54 3.02
N VAL A 355 28.61 2.27 2.41
CA VAL A 355 29.86 2.68 3.06
C VAL A 355 29.76 4.18 3.34
N ASN A 356 29.91 4.56 4.60
CA ASN A 356 29.87 5.95 5.00
C ASN A 356 31.27 6.53 4.80
N ASN A 357 31.52 7.00 3.58
CA ASN A 357 32.76 7.73 3.29
C ASN A 357 32.64 9.17 3.83
N VAL A 358 32.87 9.34 5.11
CA VAL A 358 33.25 10.62 5.68
C VAL A 358 34.76 10.50 5.92
N ALA A 359 35.54 10.80 4.86
CA ALA A 359 36.92 11.19 5.05
C ALA A 359 36.95 12.68 5.41
#